data_21259b8d30da62f09178fd9f3234e8f5
#
_entry.id   21259b8d30da62f09178fd9f3234e8f5
#
_cell.length_a   1.000
_cell.length_b   1.000
_cell.length_c   1.000
_cell.angle_alpha   90.00
_cell.angle_beta   90.00
_cell.angle_gamma   90.00
#
_symmetry.space_group_name_H-M   'P 1'
#
loop_
_entity.id
_entity.type
_entity.pdbx_description
1 polymer ?
#
loop_
_entity_poly.entity_id
_entity_poly.type
_entity_poly.pdbx_seq_one_letter_code
_entity_poly.pdbx_strand_id
1 'polypeptide(L)'
;LMLKPGKSFTTPKMIIGYSDRGMEGASQNLVSYTREKVLYPSHRDQVRPVLYNSWYATTFDVNEEHQLALAKIAKDLGVEIFVIDDGWFKGRVNDKGGLGDWTVDKNKFPNGLQPMIEKINDLGLDFGIWIEPEMVNPNSDLYRQHPDWVFHYPNRTRHETRNQLMLNLAREDVYQYLYTSFSTLLRENNIKFIKWDMNRGVTEPGFLAAPTDEQRAVRIKYVENLYRL
;
A
#
# COMPACT_ATOMS: atom_id res chain seq x y z
N LEU A 1 14.54 -16.90 -16.68
CA LEU A 1 13.91 -18.00 -15.93
C LEU A 1 14.66 -19.28 -16.29
N MET A 2 15.16 -19.99 -15.26
CA MET A 2 15.77 -21.30 -15.45
C MET A 2 14.75 -22.38 -15.06
N LEU A 3 14.38 -23.24 -16.00
CA LEU A 3 13.53 -24.39 -15.71
C LEU A 3 14.42 -25.59 -15.43
N LYS A 4 14.31 -26.15 -14.22
CA LYS A 4 14.99 -27.41 -13.84
C LYS A 4 14.30 -28.59 -14.55
N PRO A 5 14.98 -29.70 -14.78
CA PRO A 5 14.38 -30.89 -15.40
C PRO A 5 13.09 -31.31 -14.68
N GLY A 6 12.05 -31.61 -15.44
CA GLY A 6 10.74 -32.02 -14.92
C GLY A 6 9.87 -30.89 -14.34
N LYS A 7 10.32 -29.61 -14.40
CA LYS A 7 9.53 -28.46 -13.97
C LYS A 7 8.87 -27.76 -15.15
N SER A 8 7.69 -27.18 -14.90
CA SER A 8 6.95 -26.38 -15.86
C SER A 8 6.80 -24.94 -15.35
N PHE A 9 6.61 -24.01 -16.25
CA PHE A 9 6.27 -22.62 -15.96
C PHE A 9 5.04 -22.24 -16.80
N THR A 10 3.99 -21.77 -16.14
CA THR A 10 2.80 -21.25 -16.81
C THR A 10 2.92 -19.73 -16.90
N THR A 11 2.88 -19.18 -18.10
CA THR A 11 2.88 -17.72 -18.31
C THR A 11 1.58 -17.11 -17.80
N PRO A 12 1.58 -15.83 -17.44
CA PRO A 12 0.33 -15.10 -17.24
C PRO A 12 -0.56 -15.19 -18.49
N LYS A 13 -1.86 -15.10 -18.30
CA LYS A 13 -2.82 -15.07 -19.41
C LYS A 13 -2.59 -13.83 -20.25
N MET A 14 -2.50 -13.99 -21.55
CA MET A 14 -2.50 -12.89 -22.50
C MET A 14 -3.91 -12.71 -23.05
N ILE A 15 -4.37 -11.46 -23.08
CA ILE A 15 -5.69 -11.09 -23.58
C ILE A 15 -5.49 -10.34 -24.89
N ILE A 16 -6.17 -10.80 -25.93
CA ILE A 16 -6.14 -10.19 -27.26
C ILE A 16 -7.58 -9.83 -27.61
N GLY A 17 -7.78 -8.60 -28.11
CA GLY A 17 -9.06 -8.10 -28.56
C GLY A 17 -8.94 -7.43 -29.93
N TYR A 18 -10.07 -7.32 -30.61
CA TYR A 18 -10.21 -6.57 -31.86
C TYR A 18 -11.32 -5.52 -31.72
N SER A 19 -11.13 -4.39 -32.39
CA SER A 19 -12.17 -3.35 -32.49
C SER A 19 -12.18 -2.77 -33.91
N ASP A 20 -13.35 -2.74 -34.52
CA ASP A 20 -13.62 -2.06 -35.78
C ASP A 20 -14.01 -0.58 -35.58
N ARG A 21 -14.11 -0.14 -34.32
CA ARG A 21 -14.47 1.23 -33.92
C ARG A 21 -13.24 2.06 -33.49
N GLY A 22 -12.06 1.71 -34.00
CA GLY A 22 -10.81 2.40 -33.69
C GLY A 22 -10.39 2.30 -32.21
N MET A 23 -9.58 3.25 -31.75
CA MET A 23 -9.01 3.27 -30.39
C MET A 23 -10.05 3.44 -29.31
N GLU A 24 -11.09 4.24 -29.56
CA GLU A 24 -12.20 4.42 -28.61
C GLU A 24 -12.92 3.08 -28.36
N GLY A 25 -13.27 2.36 -29.41
CA GLY A 25 -13.89 1.04 -29.28
C GLY A 25 -13.00 0.03 -28.60
N ALA A 26 -11.69 0.03 -28.86
CA ALA A 26 -10.74 -0.81 -28.17
C ALA A 26 -10.67 -0.48 -26.67
N SER A 27 -10.63 0.81 -26.32
CA SER A 27 -10.64 1.27 -24.92
C SER A 27 -11.93 0.84 -24.20
N GLN A 28 -13.10 1.04 -24.81
CA GLN A 28 -14.38 0.61 -24.24
C GLN A 28 -14.46 -0.90 -24.03
N ASN A 29 -13.96 -1.70 -24.98
CA ASN A 29 -13.91 -3.16 -24.84
C ASN A 29 -13.00 -3.57 -23.68
N LEU A 30 -11.83 -2.92 -23.51
CA LEU A 30 -10.91 -3.20 -22.40
C LEU A 30 -11.51 -2.81 -21.05
N VAL A 31 -12.19 -1.67 -20.97
CA VAL A 31 -12.92 -1.23 -19.76
C VAL A 31 -14.01 -2.23 -19.40
N SER A 32 -14.82 -2.66 -20.36
CA SER A 32 -15.87 -3.68 -20.15
C SER A 32 -15.28 -5.01 -19.67
N TYR A 33 -14.20 -5.46 -20.31
CA TYR A 33 -13.50 -6.66 -19.88
C TYR A 33 -12.96 -6.54 -18.45
N THR A 34 -12.32 -5.42 -18.12
CA THR A 34 -11.80 -5.16 -16.79
C THR A 34 -12.92 -5.16 -15.74
N ARG A 35 -14.02 -4.49 -16.05
CA ARG A 35 -15.20 -4.44 -15.17
C ARG A 35 -15.79 -5.83 -14.92
N GLU A 36 -15.97 -6.63 -15.98
CA GLU A 36 -16.64 -7.92 -15.90
C GLU A 36 -15.78 -9.07 -15.40
N LYS A 37 -14.48 -9.05 -15.69
CA LYS A 37 -13.59 -10.20 -15.51
C LYS A 37 -12.46 -9.97 -14.51
N VAL A 38 -12.08 -8.71 -14.23
CA VAL A 38 -10.95 -8.39 -13.37
C VAL A 38 -11.40 -7.84 -12.03
N LEU A 39 -12.38 -6.93 -12.03
CA LEU A 39 -12.89 -6.35 -10.78
C LEU A 39 -13.55 -7.42 -9.91
N TYR A 40 -13.36 -7.27 -8.60
CA TYR A 40 -14.00 -8.12 -7.62
C TYR A 40 -15.52 -8.03 -7.77
N PRO A 41 -16.25 -9.14 -7.85
CA PRO A 41 -17.69 -9.13 -8.13
C PRO A 41 -18.51 -8.22 -7.19
N SER A 42 -18.15 -8.19 -5.90
CA SER A 42 -18.83 -7.34 -4.91
C SER A 42 -18.64 -5.84 -5.13
N HIS A 43 -17.63 -5.41 -5.90
CA HIS A 43 -17.36 -4.01 -6.18
C HIS A 43 -17.70 -3.57 -7.60
N ARG A 44 -18.08 -4.51 -8.45
CA ARG A 44 -18.29 -4.28 -9.88
C ARG A 44 -19.34 -3.21 -10.17
N ASP A 45 -20.47 -3.29 -9.49
CA ASP A 45 -21.67 -2.50 -9.75
C ASP A 45 -21.92 -1.43 -8.67
N GLN A 46 -21.00 -1.30 -7.70
CA GLN A 46 -21.10 -0.26 -6.68
C GLN A 46 -20.72 1.11 -7.25
N VAL A 47 -21.54 2.12 -6.95
CA VAL A 47 -21.18 3.52 -7.12
C VAL A 47 -20.01 3.84 -6.19
N ARG A 48 -18.97 4.49 -6.72
CA ARG A 48 -17.84 4.90 -5.90
C ARG A 48 -18.24 6.05 -5.00
N PRO A 49 -18.00 5.94 -3.68
CA PRO A 49 -18.36 6.99 -2.74
C PRO A 49 -17.51 8.25 -2.95
N VAL A 50 -18.06 9.40 -2.56
CA VAL A 50 -17.32 10.67 -2.53
C VAL A 50 -16.30 10.62 -1.42
N LEU A 51 -15.01 10.70 -1.78
CA LEU A 51 -13.88 10.53 -0.88
C LEU A 51 -13.19 11.85 -0.62
N TYR A 52 -12.94 12.15 0.67
CA TYR A 52 -12.00 13.17 1.11
C TYR A 52 -10.69 12.52 1.56
N ASN A 53 -9.56 13.16 1.20
CA ASN A 53 -8.23 12.74 1.66
C ASN A 53 -7.53 13.93 2.32
N SER A 54 -6.93 13.70 3.50
CA SER A 54 -6.39 14.78 4.34
C SER A 54 -5.06 15.38 3.85
N TRP A 55 -4.39 14.79 2.84
CA TRP A 55 -3.02 15.17 2.47
C TRP A 55 -2.82 16.66 2.21
N TYR A 56 -3.67 17.25 1.37
CA TYR A 56 -3.54 18.68 1.02
C TYR A 56 -3.91 19.64 2.16
N ALA A 57 -4.69 19.16 3.14
CA ALA A 57 -5.07 19.99 4.28
C ALA A 57 -4.03 19.98 5.40
N THR A 58 -3.43 18.81 5.70
CA THR A 58 -2.61 18.64 6.91
C THR A 58 -1.20 18.12 6.65
N THR A 59 -0.92 17.57 5.46
CA THR A 59 0.34 16.86 5.18
C THR A 59 0.69 15.89 6.31
N PHE A 60 1.83 16.01 6.96
CA PHE A 60 2.26 15.17 8.10
C PHE A 60 1.68 15.60 9.46
N ASP A 61 1.00 16.74 9.54
CA ASP A 61 0.34 17.19 10.78
C ASP A 61 -1.05 16.54 10.96
N VAL A 62 -1.03 15.22 11.01
CA VAL A 62 -2.21 14.37 11.19
C VAL A 62 -2.35 14.06 12.67
N ASN A 63 -3.39 14.61 13.31
CA ASN A 63 -3.73 14.35 14.71
C ASN A 63 -5.24 14.27 14.93
N GLU A 64 -5.68 13.70 16.06
CA GLU A 64 -7.10 13.45 16.33
C GLU A 64 -7.95 14.71 16.21
N GLU A 65 -7.53 15.82 16.82
CA GLU A 65 -8.30 17.07 16.86
C GLU A 65 -8.53 17.64 15.48
N HIS A 66 -7.45 17.79 14.69
CA HIS A 66 -7.53 18.32 13.33
C HIS A 66 -8.40 17.43 12.42
N GLN A 67 -8.24 16.11 12.52
CA GLN A 67 -9.00 15.19 11.67
C GLN A 67 -10.50 15.21 12.01
N LEU A 68 -10.87 15.31 13.28
CA LEU A 68 -12.27 15.43 13.69
C LEU A 68 -12.90 16.76 13.24
N ALA A 69 -12.15 17.86 13.28
CA ALA A 69 -12.64 19.14 12.77
C ALA A 69 -12.88 19.08 11.25
N LEU A 70 -11.94 18.50 10.49
CA LEU A 70 -12.07 18.31 9.05
C LEU A 70 -13.20 17.34 8.68
N ALA A 71 -13.42 16.27 9.46
CA ALA A 71 -14.48 15.31 9.22
C ALA A 71 -15.87 15.95 9.32
N LYS A 72 -16.09 16.88 10.23
CA LYS A 72 -17.35 17.64 10.33
C LYS A 72 -17.60 18.47 9.07
N ILE A 73 -16.59 19.20 8.60
CA ILE A 73 -16.67 19.98 7.37
C ILE A 73 -16.91 19.07 6.16
N ALA A 74 -16.19 17.95 6.08
CA ALA A 74 -16.35 16.99 5.00
C ALA A 74 -17.77 16.43 4.94
N LYS A 75 -18.39 16.13 6.09
CA LYS A 75 -19.78 15.69 6.19
C LYS A 75 -20.75 16.72 5.62
N ASP A 76 -20.58 17.98 5.99
CA ASP A 76 -21.45 19.07 5.51
C ASP A 76 -21.35 19.28 3.98
N LEU A 77 -20.21 18.91 3.40
CA LEU A 77 -19.96 18.96 1.95
C LEU A 77 -20.45 17.70 1.18
N GLY A 78 -21.02 16.71 1.87
CA GLY A 78 -21.53 15.49 1.24
C GLY A 78 -20.47 14.42 0.97
N VAL A 79 -19.33 14.46 1.66
CA VAL A 79 -18.33 13.38 1.66
C VAL A 79 -18.92 12.13 2.30
N GLU A 80 -18.56 10.97 1.81
CA GLU A 80 -19.03 9.65 2.26
C GLU A 80 -17.91 8.82 2.90
N ILE A 81 -16.67 8.98 2.44
CA ILE A 81 -15.48 8.36 3.06
C ILE A 81 -14.45 9.42 3.43
N PHE A 82 -14.04 9.43 4.68
CA PHE A 82 -12.98 10.28 5.22
C PHE A 82 -11.67 9.49 5.34
N VAL A 83 -10.64 9.85 4.58
CA VAL A 83 -9.34 9.16 4.54
C VAL A 83 -8.28 10.01 5.20
N ILE A 84 -7.63 9.49 6.26
CA ILE A 84 -6.38 10.06 6.75
C ILE A 84 -5.23 9.57 5.87
N ASP A 85 -4.39 10.53 5.43
CA ASP A 85 -3.22 10.25 4.60
C ASP A 85 -1.97 9.97 5.45
N ASP A 86 -0.79 10.10 4.86
CA ASP A 86 0.51 9.90 5.51
C ASP A 86 0.65 10.74 6.79
N GLY A 87 1.39 10.21 7.79
CA GLY A 87 1.68 10.95 9.03
C GLY A 87 1.02 10.41 10.31
N TRP A 88 0.22 9.35 10.26
CA TRP A 88 -0.50 8.84 11.44
C TRP A 88 0.34 7.92 12.34
N PHE A 89 1.43 7.37 11.86
CA PHE A 89 2.24 6.37 12.57
C PHE A 89 3.51 6.96 13.20
N LYS A 90 4.10 6.21 14.11
CA LYS A 90 5.24 6.60 14.94
C LYS A 90 6.41 7.13 14.12
N GLY A 91 6.93 8.29 14.52
CA GLY A 91 8.10 8.91 13.90
C GLY A 91 7.85 9.55 12.53
N ARG A 92 6.61 9.51 12.04
CA ARG A 92 6.24 10.06 10.73
C ARG A 92 5.81 11.52 10.83
N VAL A 93 6.79 12.41 10.98
CA VAL A 93 6.60 13.87 11.03
C VAL A 93 7.05 14.57 9.74
N ASN A 94 7.66 13.83 8.83
CA ASN A 94 8.08 14.23 7.49
C ASN A 94 8.41 12.97 6.68
N ASP A 95 8.86 13.12 5.42
CA ASP A 95 9.18 12.01 4.52
C ASP A 95 10.52 11.31 4.80
N LYS A 96 11.31 11.77 5.80
CA LYS A 96 12.66 11.27 6.08
C LYS A 96 12.72 10.16 7.14
N GLY A 97 11.61 9.85 7.78
CA GLY A 97 11.59 8.84 8.86
C GLY A 97 10.24 8.17 9.05
N GLY A 98 10.26 7.09 9.85
CA GLY A 98 9.09 6.37 10.31
C GLY A 98 8.47 5.39 9.33
N LEU A 99 8.72 5.51 8.02
CA LEU A 99 8.11 4.60 7.04
C LEU A 99 8.60 3.16 7.27
N GLY A 100 7.66 2.26 7.44
CA GLY A 100 7.90 0.88 7.84
C GLY A 100 7.44 0.57 9.27
N ASP A 101 7.35 1.58 10.15
CA ASP A 101 6.94 1.44 11.55
C ASP A 101 5.41 1.62 11.68
N TRP A 102 4.64 0.62 11.30
CA TRP A 102 3.17 0.69 11.20
C TRP A 102 2.47 0.67 12.56
N THR A 103 2.96 1.47 13.51
CA THR A 103 2.41 1.64 14.86
C THR A 103 1.85 3.04 15.01
N VAL A 104 0.63 3.17 15.53
CA VAL A 104 -0.02 4.46 15.76
C VAL A 104 0.83 5.38 16.63
N ASP A 105 1.02 6.63 16.19
CA ASP A 105 1.73 7.64 17.00
C ASP A 105 0.88 8.09 18.18
N LYS A 106 1.30 7.75 19.39
CA LYS A 106 0.59 8.08 20.63
C LYS A 106 0.60 9.56 20.99
N ASN A 107 1.49 10.36 20.41
CA ASN A 107 1.45 11.81 20.57
C ASN A 107 0.33 12.46 19.75
N LYS A 108 0.02 11.87 18.60
CA LYS A 108 -1.02 12.33 17.65
C LYS A 108 -2.39 11.73 17.98
N PHE A 109 -2.40 10.49 18.44
CA PHE A 109 -3.58 9.70 18.78
C PHE A 109 -3.37 9.00 20.14
N PRO A 110 -3.53 9.72 21.26
CA PRO A 110 -3.21 9.19 22.59
C PRO A 110 -3.96 7.91 22.95
N ASN A 111 -5.20 7.81 22.48
CA ASN A 111 -6.10 6.68 22.73
C ASN A 111 -6.14 5.66 21.56
N GLY A 112 -5.22 5.77 20.59
CA GLY A 112 -5.28 4.99 19.35
C GLY A 112 -6.20 5.60 18.31
N LEU A 113 -6.42 4.89 17.19
CA LEU A 113 -7.27 5.36 16.11
C LEU A 113 -8.76 5.12 16.36
N GLN A 114 -9.10 4.04 17.06
CA GLN A 114 -10.48 3.58 17.20
C GLN A 114 -11.45 4.64 17.74
N PRO A 115 -11.14 5.40 18.80
CA PRO A 115 -12.06 6.43 19.32
C PRO A 115 -12.31 7.57 18.33
N MET A 116 -11.32 7.94 17.53
CA MET A 116 -11.48 8.92 16.46
C MET A 116 -12.35 8.34 15.33
N ILE A 117 -12.10 7.11 14.93
CA ILE A 117 -12.87 6.41 13.89
C ILE A 117 -14.34 6.32 14.28
N GLU A 118 -14.64 5.97 15.53
CA GLU A 118 -16.02 5.93 16.05
C GLU A 118 -16.72 7.28 15.91
N LYS A 119 -16.07 8.36 16.31
CA LYS A 119 -16.61 9.72 16.16
C LYS A 119 -16.84 10.10 14.70
N ILE A 120 -15.98 9.66 13.78
CA ILE A 120 -16.14 9.87 12.33
C ILE A 120 -17.32 9.06 11.81
N ASN A 121 -17.45 7.80 12.25
CA ASN A 121 -18.59 6.95 11.88
C ASN A 121 -19.91 7.50 12.43
N ASP A 122 -19.94 8.09 13.62
CA ASP A 122 -21.11 8.73 14.21
C ASP A 122 -21.59 9.96 13.40
N LEU A 123 -20.70 10.61 12.64
CA LEU A 123 -21.07 11.61 11.66
C LEU A 123 -21.71 11.00 10.39
N GLY A 124 -21.72 9.67 10.25
CA GLY A 124 -22.21 8.95 9.08
C GLY A 124 -21.19 8.90 7.92
N LEU A 125 -19.91 9.01 8.23
CA LEU A 125 -18.80 8.85 7.27
C LEU A 125 -18.15 7.48 7.47
N ASP A 126 -17.82 6.79 6.38
CA ASP A 126 -16.86 5.69 6.43
C ASP A 126 -15.45 6.22 6.63
N PHE A 127 -14.57 5.37 7.18
CA PHE A 127 -13.19 5.74 7.45
C PHE A 127 -12.20 4.97 6.55
N GLY A 128 -11.18 5.68 6.08
CA GLY A 128 -10.08 5.12 5.33
C GLY A 128 -8.71 5.57 5.84
N ILE A 129 -7.67 4.83 5.45
CA ILE A 129 -6.30 5.06 5.89
C ILE A 129 -5.29 4.89 4.75
N TRP A 130 -4.24 5.70 4.77
CA TRP A 130 -3.09 5.60 3.88
C TRP A 130 -2.05 4.62 4.42
N ILE A 131 -1.47 3.82 3.53
CA ILE A 131 -0.30 2.99 3.78
C ILE A 131 0.65 3.01 2.57
N GLU A 132 1.95 2.79 2.80
CA GLU A 132 2.97 2.59 1.76
C GLU A 132 3.84 1.37 2.15
N PRO A 133 3.31 0.14 2.06
CA PRO A 133 3.90 -1.03 2.71
C PRO A 133 5.14 -1.57 2.02
N GLU A 134 5.38 -1.21 0.77
CA GLU A 134 6.50 -1.72 -0.02
C GLU A 134 7.81 -0.96 0.25
N MET A 135 7.76 0.12 1.04
CA MET A 135 8.87 1.02 1.29
C MET A 135 9.24 1.11 2.77
N VAL A 136 10.49 1.50 3.03
CA VAL A 136 11.01 1.72 4.38
C VAL A 136 11.98 2.90 4.38
N ASN A 137 11.94 3.72 5.41
CA ASN A 137 12.99 4.72 5.60
C ASN A 137 14.20 4.11 6.32
N PRO A 138 15.43 4.48 5.98
CA PRO A 138 16.60 4.15 6.81
C PRO A 138 16.43 4.63 8.25
N ASN A 139 15.76 5.75 8.45
CA ASN A 139 15.39 6.24 9.78
C ASN A 139 14.03 5.68 10.22
N SER A 140 13.96 4.38 10.41
CA SER A 140 12.84 3.65 11.02
C SER A 140 13.33 2.59 11.99
N ASP A 141 12.50 2.15 12.91
CA ASP A 141 12.82 1.06 13.83
C ASP A 141 12.92 -0.26 13.05
N LEU A 142 12.04 -0.46 12.08
CA LEU A 142 12.07 -1.63 11.19
C LEU A 142 13.42 -1.77 10.49
N TYR A 143 13.90 -0.72 9.86
CA TYR A 143 15.18 -0.79 9.14
C TYR A 143 16.37 -0.99 10.07
N ARG A 144 16.37 -0.37 11.26
CA ARG A 144 17.43 -0.59 12.27
C ARG A 144 17.49 -2.03 12.75
N GLN A 145 16.34 -2.69 12.88
CA GLN A 145 16.24 -4.09 13.31
C GLN A 145 16.55 -5.07 12.17
N HIS A 146 16.14 -4.74 10.95
CA HIS A 146 16.21 -5.61 9.78
C HIS A 146 16.78 -4.90 8.55
N PRO A 147 18.06 -4.45 8.58
CA PRO A 147 18.65 -3.74 7.44
C PRO A 147 18.85 -4.64 6.21
N ASP A 148 18.75 -5.96 6.38
CA ASP A 148 18.82 -6.97 5.33
C ASP A 148 17.45 -7.22 4.62
N TRP A 149 16.37 -6.62 5.09
CA TRP A 149 15.04 -6.79 4.52
C TRP A 149 14.78 -5.94 3.26
N VAL A 150 15.70 -5.06 2.91
CA VAL A 150 15.61 -4.28 1.69
C VAL A 150 16.29 -4.96 0.51
N PHE A 151 15.83 -4.68 -0.70
CA PHE A 151 16.54 -5.07 -1.90
C PHE A 151 17.95 -4.49 -1.93
N HIS A 152 18.91 -5.34 -2.26
CA HIS A 152 20.31 -4.94 -2.29
C HIS A 152 21.16 -5.90 -3.14
N TYR A 153 22.04 -5.36 -3.97
CA TYR A 153 23.09 -6.11 -4.63
C TYR A 153 24.41 -6.02 -3.84
N PRO A 154 25.20 -7.10 -3.76
CA PRO A 154 26.53 -7.05 -3.15
C PRO A 154 27.39 -5.98 -3.83
N ASN A 155 28.20 -5.31 -3.01
CA ASN A 155 29.15 -4.30 -3.49
C ASN A 155 28.54 -3.10 -4.25
N ARG A 156 27.27 -2.82 -4.06
CA ARG A 156 26.61 -1.61 -4.53
C ARG A 156 26.04 -0.80 -3.38
N THR A 157 26.05 0.51 -3.52
CA THR A 157 25.33 1.40 -2.59
C THR A 157 23.83 1.13 -2.67
N ARG A 158 23.15 1.11 -1.54
CA ARG A 158 21.69 1.11 -1.49
C ARG A 158 21.18 2.46 -1.99
N HIS A 159 20.42 2.43 -3.08
CA HIS A 159 19.97 3.65 -3.71
C HIS A 159 18.68 4.14 -3.06
N GLU A 160 18.73 5.30 -2.42
CA GLU A 160 17.56 5.97 -1.86
C GLU A 160 16.89 6.86 -2.89
N THR A 161 15.57 6.80 -2.95
CA THR A 161 14.73 7.75 -3.68
C THR A 161 13.64 8.22 -2.73
N ARG A 162 13.42 9.53 -2.59
CA ARG A 162 12.50 10.10 -1.59
C ARG A 162 12.81 9.66 -0.15
N ASN A 163 14.07 9.51 0.21
CA ASN A 163 14.52 8.99 1.50
C ASN A 163 14.04 7.57 1.81
N GLN A 164 13.67 6.80 0.79
CA GLN A 164 13.10 5.46 0.93
C GLN A 164 14.00 4.40 0.32
N LEU A 165 14.03 3.25 0.94
CA LEU A 165 14.49 1.98 0.40
C LEU A 165 13.29 1.07 0.15
N MET A 166 13.46 0.09 -0.73
CA MET A 166 12.39 -0.85 -1.06
C MET A 166 12.54 -2.13 -0.25
N LEU A 167 11.50 -2.53 0.46
CA LEU A 167 11.44 -3.82 1.14
C LEU A 167 11.44 -4.97 0.13
N ASN A 168 12.17 -6.02 0.45
CA ASN A 168 12.21 -7.24 -0.34
C ASN A 168 11.01 -8.14 -0.02
N LEU A 169 9.85 -7.80 -0.57
CA LEU A 169 8.62 -8.58 -0.36
C LEU A 169 8.71 -10.01 -0.95
N ALA A 170 9.76 -10.35 -1.72
CA ALA A 170 10.02 -11.74 -2.10
C ALA A 170 10.43 -12.63 -0.91
N ARG A 171 10.78 -12.03 0.23
CA ARG A 171 11.08 -12.71 1.49
C ARG A 171 9.78 -13.04 2.23
N GLU A 172 9.69 -14.24 2.76
CA GLU A 172 8.51 -14.65 3.51
C GLU A 172 8.40 -13.92 4.86
N ASP A 173 9.52 -13.64 5.54
CA ASP A 173 9.53 -12.90 6.81
C ASP A 173 9.07 -11.45 6.64
N VAL A 174 9.43 -10.78 5.56
CA VAL A 174 8.91 -9.44 5.21
C VAL A 174 7.40 -9.49 4.95
N TYR A 175 6.94 -10.48 4.18
CA TYR A 175 5.52 -10.70 3.95
C TYR A 175 4.76 -10.90 5.26
N GLN A 176 5.25 -11.78 6.15
CA GLN A 176 4.59 -12.07 7.44
C GLN A 176 4.54 -10.84 8.36
N TYR A 177 5.58 -10.01 8.37
CA TYR A 177 5.59 -8.76 9.10
C TYR A 177 4.47 -7.82 8.63
N LEU A 178 4.41 -7.57 7.31
CA LEU A 178 3.40 -6.67 6.72
C LEU A 178 1.98 -7.23 6.92
N TYR A 179 1.79 -8.52 6.65
CA TYR A 179 0.51 -9.20 6.85
C TYR A 179 0.02 -9.08 8.30
N THR A 180 0.90 -9.33 9.26
CA THR A 180 0.56 -9.22 10.69
C THR A 180 0.22 -7.79 11.07
N SER A 181 1.04 -6.82 10.65
CA SER A 181 0.84 -5.40 10.94
C SER A 181 -0.51 -4.90 10.42
N PHE A 182 -0.80 -5.15 9.14
CA PHE A 182 -2.04 -4.65 8.53
C PHE A 182 -3.27 -5.47 8.93
N SER A 183 -3.16 -6.78 9.11
CA SER A 183 -4.28 -7.58 9.64
C SER A 183 -4.66 -7.16 11.06
N THR A 184 -3.69 -6.77 11.87
CA THR A 184 -3.95 -6.23 13.22
C THR A 184 -4.61 -4.86 13.13
N LEU A 185 -4.06 -3.96 12.32
CA LEU A 185 -4.64 -2.62 12.11
C LEU A 185 -6.11 -2.70 11.66
N LEU A 186 -6.42 -3.58 10.71
CA LEU A 186 -7.79 -3.74 10.18
C LEU A 186 -8.74 -4.43 11.14
N ARG A 187 -8.24 -5.35 11.97
CA ARG A 187 -9.09 -6.02 12.98
C ARG A 187 -9.43 -5.14 14.16
N GLU A 188 -8.50 -4.27 14.55
CA GLU A 188 -8.66 -3.38 15.71
C GLU A 188 -9.40 -2.10 15.39
N ASN A 189 -9.59 -1.78 14.10
CA ASN A 189 -10.15 -0.52 13.66
C ASN A 189 -11.17 -0.72 12.52
N ASN A 190 -12.29 0.02 12.57
CA ASN A 190 -13.31 -0.03 11.53
C ASN A 190 -12.88 0.74 10.27
N ILE A 191 -11.90 0.21 9.54
CA ILE A 191 -11.37 0.78 8.30
C ILE A 191 -12.10 0.17 7.10
N LYS A 192 -12.70 1.01 6.24
CA LYS A 192 -13.44 0.58 5.05
C LYS A 192 -12.69 0.83 3.74
N PHE A 193 -11.65 1.65 3.78
CA PHE A 193 -10.87 2.01 2.61
C PHE A 193 -9.39 2.09 2.93
N ILE A 194 -8.55 1.54 2.06
CA ILE A 194 -7.10 1.66 2.12
C ILE A 194 -6.62 2.41 0.89
N LYS A 195 -5.91 3.52 1.09
CA LYS A 195 -5.07 4.13 0.07
C LYS A 195 -3.69 3.46 0.14
N TRP A 196 -3.44 2.53 -0.76
CA TRP A 196 -2.13 1.90 -0.93
C TRP A 196 -1.28 2.74 -1.87
N ASP A 197 -0.22 3.31 -1.35
CA ASP A 197 0.67 4.19 -2.10
C ASP A 197 1.98 3.51 -2.48
N MET A 198 2.66 4.04 -3.50
CA MET A 198 3.98 3.60 -3.94
C MET A 198 4.72 4.79 -4.55
N ASN A 199 5.56 5.46 -3.77
CA ASN A 199 6.19 6.73 -4.14
C ASN A 199 7.57 6.59 -4.77
N ARG A 200 8.05 5.37 -4.98
CA ARG A 200 9.25 5.09 -5.76
C ARG A 200 9.11 3.82 -6.59
N GLY A 201 9.83 3.77 -7.70
CA GLY A 201 9.87 2.56 -8.53
C GLY A 201 10.79 1.48 -7.95
N VAL A 202 10.60 0.24 -8.41
CA VAL A 202 11.49 -0.87 -8.13
C VAL A 202 12.82 -0.64 -8.83
N THR A 203 13.88 -0.46 -8.05
CA THR A 203 15.25 -0.36 -8.54
C THR A 203 16.10 -1.42 -7.87
N GLU A 204 17.06 -1.99 -8.61
CA GLU A 204 18.07 -2.90 -8.07
C GLU A 204 17.52 -4.06 -7.22
N PRO A 205 16.58 -4.89 -7.72
CA PRO A 205 15.93 -5.95 -6.94
C PRO A 205 16.88 -7.14 -6.71
N GLY A 206 17.97 -6.91 -5.99
CA GLY A 206 18.92 -7.93 -5.55
C GLY A 206 18.48 -8.57 -4.24
N PHE A 207 18.65 -9.87 -4.12
CA PHE A 207 18.42 -10.63 -2.90
C PHE A 207 19.62 -11.52 -2.61
N LEU A 208 20.50 -11.10 -1.69
CA LEU A 208 21.77 -11.77 -1.38
C LEU A 208 21.61 -13.25 -1.01
N ALA A 209 20.55 -13.59 -0.29
CA ALA A 209 20.31 -14.96 0.14
C ALA A 209 19.72 -15.87 -0.96
N ALA A 210 19.23 -15.29 -2.08
CA ALA A 210 18.75 -16.11 -3.19
C ALA A 210 19.91 -16.68 -3.99
N PRO A 211 19.84 -17.95 -4.43
CA PRO A 211 20.81 -18.54 -5.36
C PRO A 211 20.97 -17.69 -6.62
N THR A 212 22.16 -17.71 -7.21
CA THR A 212 22.47 -16.89 -8.39
C THR A 212 21.54 -17.14 -9.57
N ASP A 213 21.13 -18.39 -9.77
CA ASP A 213 20.19 -18.81 -10.81
C ASP A 213 18.73 -18.44 -10.50
N GLU A 214 18.41 -18.09 -9.26
CA GLU A 214 17.07 -17.67 -8.81
C GLU A 214 16.90 -16.15 -8.66
N GLN A 215 17.98 -15.35 -8.83
CA GLN A 215 17.89 -13.89 -8.68
C GLN A 215 16.80 -13.24 -9.56
N ARG A 216 16.56 -13.76 -10.76
CA ARG A 216 15.48 -13.23 -11.63
C ARG A 216 14.08 -13.63 -11.17
N ALA A 217 13.95 -14.75 -10.44
CA ALA A 217 12.67 -15.19 -9.89
C ALA A 217 12.21 -14.32 -8.71
N VAL A 218 13.11 -13.58 -8.08
CA VAL A 218 12.80 -12.65 -6.98
C VAL A 218 11.71 -11.66 -7.37
N ARG A 219 11.71 -11.15 -8.60
CA ARG A 219 10.67 -10.22 -9.09
C ARG A 219 9.30 -10.87 -9.18
N ILE A 220 9.25 -12.13 -9.60
CA ILE A 220 7.99 -12.88 -9.69
C ILE A 220 7.45 -13.11 -8.29
N LYS A 221 8.29 -13.60 -7.39
CA LYS A 221 7.92 -13.87 -6.00
C LYS A 221 7.49 -12.60 -5.24
N TYR A 222 8.12 -11.47 -5.55
CA TYR A 222 7.69 -10.17 -5.04
C TYR A 222 6.22 -9.88 -5.40
N VAL A 223 5.87 -10.01 -6.68
CA VAL A 223 4.50 -9.76 -7.16
C VAL A 223 3.51 -10.79 -6.61
N GLU A 224 3.91 -12.07 -6.52
CA GLU A 224 3.09 -13.11 -5.90
C GLU A 224 2.77 -12.80 -4.45
N ASN A 225 3.76 -12.38 -3.66
CA ASN A 225 3.57 -11.99 -2.27
C ASN A 225 2.79 -10.67 -2.13
N LEU A 226 2.94 -9.74 -3.07
CA LEU A 226 2.12 -8.51 -3.12
C LEU A 226 0.63 -8.85 -3.30
N TYR A 227 0.30 -9.82 -4.15
CA TYR A 227 -1.09 -10.27 -4.33
C TYR A 227 -1.62 -11.13 -3.18
N ARG A 228 -0.74 -11.75 -2.40
CA ARG A 228 -1.11 -12.50 -1.19
C ARG A 228 -1.42 -11.58 -0.01
N LEU A 229 -0.79 -10.41 0.04
CA LEU A 229 -0.94 -9.40 1.08
C LEU A 229 -2.28 -8.67 0.97
#